data_2abee4792ac6778a6cc5ded279e48670
#
_entry.id   2abee4792ac6778a6cc5ded279e48670
#
_cell.length_a   1.000
_cell.length_b   1.000
_cell.length_c   1.000
_cell.angle_alpha   90.00
_cell.angle_beta   90.00
_cell.angle_gamma   90.00
#
_symmetry.space_group_name_H-M   'P 1'
#
loop_
_entity.id
_entity.type
_entity.pdbx_description
1 polymer ?
#
loop_
_entity_poly.entity_id
_entity_poly.type
_entity_poly.pdbx_seq_one_letter_code
_entity_poly.pdbx_strand_id
1 'polypeptide(L)'
;MTLSEYFEKKKGKGIIATSDSNGKVGMAIYARPHFINEKTVAFIMADRLMHKNLESNPHAAYLFLEAGDRYAGKRLYLTKTKEEQGSEVIDKIRRKDSCPVDEGYKKGLRYLVYFKVNKVLPLVGSK
;
A
#
# COMPACT_ATOMS: atom_id res chain seq x y z
N MET A 1 -11.95 4.63 16.58
CA MET A 1 -10.91 3.62 16.24
C MET A 1 -9.75 4.32 15.54
N THR A 2 -8.54 3.87 15.81
CA THR A 2 -7.37 4.41 15.13
C THR A 2 -7.30 3.93 13.68
N LEU A 3 -6.45 4.56 12.87
CA LEU A 3 -6.29 4.15 11.48
C LEU A 3 -5.74 2.72 11.39
N SER A 4 -4.80 2.35 12.26
CA SER A 4 -4.26 0.98 12.27
C SER A 4 -5.33 -0.05 12.63
N GLU A 5 -6.17 0.25 13.63
CA GLU A 5 -7.29 -0.62 14.00
C GLU A 5 -8.27 -0.76 12.84
N TYR A 6 -8.54 0.34 12.15
CA TYR A 6 -9.43 0.32 11.00
C TYR A 6 -8.94 -0.69 9.95
N PHE A 7 -7.67 -0.62 9.57
CA PHE A 7 -7.12 -1.50 8.53
C PHE A 7 -6.92 -2.94 9.00
N GLU A 8 -6.84 -3.18 10.31
CA GLU A 8 -6.80 -4.56 10.81
C GLU A 8 -8.19 -5.20 10.81
N LYS A 9 -9.23 -4.42 11.07
CA LYS A 9 -10.59 -4.95 11.20
C LYS A 9 -11.38 -4.98 9.91
N LYS A 10 -11.20 -3.98 9.04
CA LYS A 10 -11.99 -3.89 7.81
C LYS A 10 -11.41 -4.74 6.71
N LYS A 11 -12.27 -5.46 6.01
CA LYS A 11 -11.89 -6.21 4.82
C LYS A 11 -12.31 -5.43 3.59
N GLY A 12 -11.59 -5.63 2.50
CA GLY A 12 -11.87 -4.92 1.26
C GLY A 12 -10.73 -5.06 0.28
N LYS A 13 -10.76 -4.21 -0.73
CA LYS A 13 -9.76 -4.20 -1.79
C LYS A 13 -9.08 -2.84 -1.84
N GLY A 14 -7.78 -2.86 -2.11
CA GLY A 14 -7.01 -1.65 -2.20
C GLY A 14 -6.27 -1.53 -3.51
N ILE A 15 -6.02 -0.29 -3.90
CA ILE A 15 -5.28 0.04 -5.12
C ILE A 15 -4.23 1.07 -4.73
N ILE A 16 -2.98 0.78 -5.08
CA ILE A 16 -1.90 1.76 -4.92
C ILE A 16 -1.65 2.42 -6.27
N ALA A 17 -1.38 3.71 -6.24
CA ALA A 17 -1.00 4.48 -7.42
C ALA A 17 0.34 5.15 -7.16
N THR A 18 1.23 5.05 -8.13
CA THR A 18 2.53 5.72 -8.09
C THR A 18 2.79 6.36 -9.45
N SER A 19 3.80 7.19 -9.51
CA SER A 19 4.15 7.90 -10.74
C SER A 19 5.67 7.98 -10.86
N ASP A 20 6.17 8.02 -12.09
CA ASP A 20 7.59 8.30 -12.29
C ASP A 20 7.84 9.82 -12.25
N SER A 21 9.10 10.22 -12.43
CA SER A 21 9.48 11.64 -12.38
C SER A 21 8.91 12.48 -13.53
N ASN A 22 8.44 11.83 -14.58
CA ASN A 22 7.81 12.51 -15.72
C ASN A 22 6.30 12.65 -15.56
N GLY A 23 5.74 12.18 -14.45
CA GLY A 23 4.31 12.25 -14.21
C GLY A 23 3.52 11.11 -14.83
N LYS A 24 4.20 10.07 -15.33
CA LYS A 24 3.50 8.91 -15.88
C LYS A 24 3.03 8.04 -14.74
N VAL A 25 1.72 7.88 -14.62
CA VAL A 25 1.10 7.20 -13.48
C VAL A 25 0.83 5.73 -13.78
N GLY A 26 0.86 4.92 -12.72
CA GLY A 26 0.47 3.53 -12.77
C GLY A 26 -0.34 3.19 -11.53
N MET A 27 -1.07 2.08 -11.59
CA MET A 27 -1.81 1.60 -10.43
C MET A 27 -1.87 0.08 -10.44
N ALA A 28 -2.03 -0.49 -9.24
CA ALA A 28 -2.11 -1.94 -9.08
C ALA A 28 -2.89 -2.26 -7.83
N ILE A 29 -3.48 -3.46 -7.81
CA ILE A 29 -4.18 -3.92 -6.61
C ILE A 29 -3.14 -4.30 -5.55
N TYR A 30 -3.38 -3.87 -4.31
CA TYR A 30 -2.49 -4.12 -3.19
C TYR A 30 -3.28 -4.47 -1.94
N ALA A 31 -2.72 -5.34 -1.13
CA ALA A 31 -3.29 -5.66 0.17
C ALA A 31 -3.24 -4.44 1.09
N ARG A 32 -3.98 -4.51 2.20
CA ARG A 32 -4.02 -3.43 3.18
C ARG A 32 -2.62 -3.12 3.72
N PRO A 33 -2.35 -1.84 4.05
CA PRO A 33 -1.05 -1.47 4.60
C PRO A 33 -0.78 -2.14 5.95
N HIS A 34 0.49 -2.33 6.25
CA HIS A 34 0.95 -2.80 7.56
C HIS A 34 1.38 -1.57 8.35
N PHE A 35 0.83 -1.38 9.53
CA PHE A 35 1.14 -0.19 10.35
C PHE A 35 2.36 -0.44 11.23
N ILE A 36 3.34 0.46 11.10
CA ILE A 36 4.52 0.48 11.96
C ILE A 36 4.20 1.34 13.20
N ASN A 37 3.55 2.48 12.97
CA ASN A 37 2.93 3.31 13.98
C ASN A 37 1.78 4.05 13.29
N GLU A 38 1.09 4.94 13.98
CA GLU A 38 -0.10 5.59 13.41
C GLU A 38 0.18 6.52 12.23
N LYS A 39 1.42 6.89 11.99
CA LYS A 39 1.79 7.77 10.89
C LYS A 39 2.66 7.11 9.83
N THR A 40 3.09 5.88 10.07
CA THR A 40 4.00 5.15 9.17
C THR A 40 3.41 3.79 8.82
N VAL A 41 3.30 3.54 7.53
CA VAL A 41 2.80 2.27 7.01
C VAL A 41 3.84 1.63 6.11
N ALA A 42 3.70 0.33 5.88
CA ALA A 42 4.56 -0.40 4.96
C ALA A 42 3.73 -1.26 4.03
N PHE A 43 4.21 -1.40 2.80
CA PHE A 43 3.63 -2.29 1.81
C PHE A 43 4.71 -3.26 1.33
N ILE A 44 4.30 -4.49 1.08
CA ILE A 44 5.18 -5.49 0.46
C ILE A 44 5.08 -5.30 -1.05
N MET A 45 6.18 -4.97 -1.70
CA MET A 45 6.22 -4.69 -3.13
C MET A 45 7.16 -5.64 -3.86
N ALA A 46 6.69 -6.23 -4.96
CA ALA A 46 7.55 -6.94 -5.89
C ALA A 46 8.35 -5.92 -6.70
N ASP A 47 9.40 -6.39 -7.37
CA ASP A 47 10.24 -5.56 -8.24
C ASP A 47 9.53 -5.35 -9.58
N ARG A 48 8.50 -4.51 -9.56
CA ARG A 48 7.63 -4.22 -10.69
C ARG A 48 7.40 -2.71 -10.81
N LEU A 49 6.50 -2.31 -11.72
CA LEU A 49 6.29 -0.91 -12.07
C LEU A 49 6.04 0.02 -10.87
N MET A 50 5.19 -0.41 -9.92
CA MET A 50 4.89 0.46 -8.76
C MET A 50 6.14 0.77 -7.95
N HIS A 51 6.96 -0.25 -7.71
CA HIS A 51 8.22 -0.08 -6.97
C HIS A 51 9.21 0.77 -7.77
N LYS A 52 9.31 0.52 -9.08
CA LYS A 52 10.22 1.27 -9.95
C LYS A 52 9.89 2.77 -9.97
N ASN A 53 8.60 3.11 -10.04
CA ASN A 53 8.18 4.51 -10.02
C ASN A 53 8.68 5.22 -8.76
N LEU A 54 8.67 4.53 -7.62
CA LEU A 54 9.10 5.10 -6.35
C LEU A 54 10.58 5.38 -6.26
N GLU A 55 11.39 4.83 -7.17
CA GLU A 55 12.81 5.16 -7.23
C GLU A 55 13.04 6.60 -7.69
N SER A 56 12.15 7.12 -8.55
CA SER A 56 12.28 8.48 -9.09
C SER A 56 11.27 9.47 -8.50
N ASN A 57 10.22 8.99 -7.86
CA ASN A 57 9.19 9.85 -7.28
C ASN A 57 8.63 9.20 -6.02
N PRO A 58 8.86 9.79 -4.83
CA PRO A 58 8.47 9.16 -3.57
C PRO A 58 6.99 9.23 -3.23
N HIS A 59 6.20 9.92 -4.04
CA HIS A 59 4.77 10.12 -3.72
C HIS A 59 3.92 8.96 -4.21
N ALA A 60 2.95 8.55 -3.38
CA ALA A 60 2.01 7.48 -3.69
C ALA A 60 0.65 7.81 -3.12
N ALA A 61 -0.36 7.13 -3.65
CA ALA A 61 -1.72 7.22 -3.10
C ALA A 61 -2.28 5.80 -2.99
N TYR A 62 -3.09 5.59 -1.97
CA TYR A 62 -3.73 4.28 -1.74
C TYR A 62 -5.21 4.48 -1.53
N LEU A 63 -6.01 3.80 -2.32
CA LEU A 63 -7.47 3.82 -2.21
C LEU A 63 -7.92 2.47 -1.67
N PHE A 64 -8.68 2.48 -0.57
CA PHE A 64 -9.21 1.27 0.03
C PHE A 64 -10.73 1.30 -0.03
N LEU A 65 -11.31 0.27 -0.64
CA LEU A 65 -12.75 0.09 -0.75
C LEU A 65 -13.17 -1.04 0.17
N GLU A 66 -13.97 -0.73 1.18
CA GLU A 66 -14.51 -1.74 2.10
C GLU A 66 -15.39 -2.73 1.36
N ALA A 67 -15.34 -4.01 1.77
CA ALA A 67 -16.21 -5.03 1.24
C ALA A 67 -17.68 -4.68 1.52
N GLY A 68 -18.56 -5.00 0.56
CA GLY A 68 -19.98 -4.71 0.66
C GLY A 68 -20.48 -3.83 -0.46
N ASP A 69 -21.72 -3.38 -0.37
CA ASP A 69 -22.38 -2.62 -1.42
C ASP A 69 -22.33 -1.10 -1.24
N ARG A 70 -21.68 -0.63 -0.18
CA ARG A 70 -21.63 0.79 0.12
C ARG A 70 -20.36 1.42 -0.39
N TYR A 71 -20.41 2.73 -0.66
CA TYR A 71 -19.22 3.52 -0.97
C TYR A 71 -18.54 3.92 0.32
N ALA A 72 -17.88 2.96 0.95
CA ALA A 72 -17.18 3.17 2.22
C ALA A 72 -15.72 2.76 2.07
N GLY A 73 -14.82 3.55 2.62
CA GLY A 73 -13.40 3.29 2.55
C GLY A 73 -12.58 4.51 2.90
N LYS A 74 -11.33 4.50 2.48
CA LYS A 74 -10.39 5.60 2.76
C LYS A 74 -9.43 5.79 1.61
N ARG A 75 -8.91 7.01 1.51
CA ARG A 75 -7.83 7.34 0.59
C ARG A 75 -6.66 7.85 1.41
N LEU A 76 -5.50 7.29 1.19
CA LEU A 76 -4.27 7.68 1.87
C LEU A 76 -3.33 8.35 0.87
N TYR A 77 -2.76 9.47 1.26
CA TYR A 77 -1.69 10.11 0.50
C TYR A 77 -0.39 9.91 1.23
N LEU A 78 0.61 9.40 0.53
CA LEU A 78 1.78 8.78 1.13
C LEU A 78 3.08 9.34 0.53
N THR A 79 4.14 9.34 1.33
CA THR A 79 5.49 9.65 0.85
C THR A 79 6.44 8.55 1.31
N LYS A 80 7.14 7.93 0.37
CA LYS A 80 8.12 6.89 0.68
C LYS A 80 9.25 7.47 1.52
N THR A 81 9.62 6.75 2.58
CA THR A 81 10.73 7.15 3.46
C THR A 81 11.93 6.23 3.36
N LYS A 82 11.72 4.92 3.25
CA LYS A 82 12.80 3.94 3.12
C LYS A 82 12.26 2.62 2.61
N GLU A 83 13.15 1.68 2.34
CA GLU A 83 12.75 0.32 2.02
C GLU A 83 13.77 -0.68 2.56
N GLU A 84 13.32 -1.90 2.77
CA GLU A 84 14.15 -3.02 3.18
C GLU A 84 13.90 -4.19 2.23
N GLN A 85 14.96 -4.92 1.91
CA GLN A 85 14.88 -6.13 1.11
C GLN A 85 15.11 -7.32 2.01
N GLY A 86 14.31 -8.39 1.84
CA GLY A 86 14.53 -9.62 2.59
C GLY A 86 13.23 -10.33 2.90
N SER A 87 13.25 -11.64 2.77
CA SER A 87 12.06 -12.46 2.95
C SER A 87 11.63 -12.61 4.40
N GLU A 88 12.57 -12.60 5.34
CA GLU A 88 12.26 -12.83 6.75
C GLU A 88 11.35 -11.76 7.33
N VAL A 89 11.68 -10.48 7.10
CA VAL A 89 10.87 -9.36 7.58
C VAL A 89 9.48 -9.41 6.94
N ILE A 90 9.43 -9.68 5.66
CA ILE A 90 8.19 -9.73 4.89
C ILE A 90 7.29 -10.86 5.39
N ASP A 91 7.86 -12.05 5.59
CA ASP A 91 7.08 -13.21 6.04
C ASP A 91 6.49 -13.01 7.44
N LYS A 92 7.16 -12.26 8.29
CA LYS A 92 6.68 -11.98 9.65
C LYS A 92 5.43 -11.10 9.68
N ILE A 93 5.30 -10.17 8.74
CA ILE A 93 4.20 -9.20 8.77
C ILE A 93 3.09 -9.52 7.79
N ARG A 94 3.30 -10.45 6.86
CA ARG A 94 2.32 -10.77 5.83
C ARG A 94 1.06 -11.39 6.41
N ARG A 95 -0.11 -10.85 6.05
CA ARG A 95 -1.40 -11.39 6.46
C ARG A 95 -1.71 -12.66 5.67
N LYS A 96 -2.38 -13.62 6.32
CA LYS A 96 -2.77 -14.87 5.67
C LYS A 96 -3.82 -14.66 4.57
N ASP A 97 -4.66 -13.66 4.73
CA ASP A 97 -5.72 -13.32 3.78
C ASP A 97 -5.34 -12.17 2.85
N SER A 98 -4.06 -12.02 2.58
CA SER A 98 -3.55 -11.02 1.63
C SER A 98 -4.06 -11.30 0.23
N CYS A 99 -4.00 -10.29 -0.65
CA CYS A 99 -4.40 -10.46 -2.03
C CYS A 99 -3.56 -11.55 -2.72
N PRO A 100 -4.13 -12.22 -3.73
CA PRO A 100 -3.41 -13.27 -4.46
C PRO A 100 -2.14 -12.73 -5.11
N VAL A 101 -1.12 -13.60 -5.17
CA VAL A 101 0.15 -13.27 -5.82
C VAL A 101 0.47 -14.33 -6.86
N ASP A 102 1.15 -13.94 -7.92
CA ASP A 102 1.57 -14.85 -8.97
C ASP A 102 2.94 -15.47 -8.67
N GLU A 103 3.38 -16.39 -9.53
CA GLU A 103 4.67 -17.06 -9.36
C GLU A 103 5.85 -16.09 -9.44
N GLY A 104 5.76 -15.09 -10.29
CA GLY A 104 6.80 -14.06 -10.37
C GLY A 104 6.99 -13.31 -9.06
N TYR A 105 5.89 -12.99 -8.39
CA TYR A 105 5.93 -12.36 -7.08
C TYR A 105 6.61 -13.27 -6.06
N LYS A 106 6.26 -14.56 -6.06
CA LYS A 106 6.79 -15.50 -5.08
C LYS A 106 8.30 -15.75 -5.25
N LYS A 107 8.77 -15.76 -6.49
CA LYS A 107 10.17 -16.10 -6.82
C LYS A 107 11.08 -14.88 -6.96
N GLY A 108 10.51 -13.71 -7.25
CA GLY A 108 11.27 -12.50 -7.48
C GLY A 108 11.70 -11.77 -6.22
N LEU A 109 12.40 -10.67 -6.41
CA LEU A 109 12.78 -9.79 -5.33
C LEU A 109 11.54 -9.12 -4.74
N ARG A 110 11.51 -9.00 -3.43
CA ARG A 110 10.45 -8.33 -2.71
C ARG A 110 11.04 -7.33 -1.74
N TYR A 111 10.34 -6.22 -1.58
CA TYR A 111 10.75 -5.11 -0.73
C TYR A 111 9.65 -4.78 0.25
N LEU A 112 10.05 -4.42 1.46
CA LEU A 112 9.15 -3.80 2.42
C LEU A 112 9.39 -2.31 2.30
N VAL A 113 8.43 -1.58 1.75
CA VAL A 113 8.55 -0.17 1.45
C VAL A 113 7.75 0.63 2.47
N TYR A 114 8.41 1.56 3.14
CA TYR A 114 7.82 2.36 4.22
C TYR A 114 7.39 3.72 3.71
N PHE A 115 6.23 4.15 4.19
CA PHE A 115 5.63 5.43 3.80
C PHE A 115 5.16 6.21 5.01
N LYS A 116 5.35 7.51 4.95
CA LYS A 116 4.68 8.43 5.86
C LYS A 116 3.27 8.69 5.34
N VAL A 117 2.28 8.64 6.22
CA VAL A 117 0.89 9.00 5.88
C VAL A 117 0.76 10.51 6.01
N ASN A 118 0.61 11.19 4.88
CA ASN A 118 0.51 12.64 4.84
C ASN A 118 -0.91 13.14 5.02
N LYS A 119 -1.89 12.39 4.50
CA LYS A 119 -3.29 12.82 4.49
C LYS A 119 -4.20 11.60 4.40
N VAL A 120 -5.32 11.66 5.11
CA VAL A 120 -6.36 10.63 5.06
C VAL A 120 -7.65 11.30 4.67
N LEU A 121 -8.30 10.78 3.63
CA LEU A 121 -9.61 11.27 3.19
C LEU A 121 -10.61 10.12 3.19
N PRO A 122 -11.90 10.40 3.34
CA PRO A 122 -12.91 9.37 3.10
C PRO A 122 -12.87 8.92 1.65
N LEU A 123 -13.51 7.79 1.36
CA LEU A 123 -13.52 7.25 -0.01
C LEU A 123 -14.11 8.25 -1.00
N VAL A 124 -15.14 8.94 -0.60
CA VAL A 124 -15.86 9.90 -1.44
C VAL A 124 -15.96 11.23 -0.72
N GLY A 125 -15.72 12.31 -1.45
CA GLY A 125 -15.90 13.66 -0.94
C GLY A 125 -14.78 14.18 -0.05
N SER A 126 -15.07 15.24 0.69
CA SER A 126 -14.15 15.91 1.63
C SER A 126 -12.82 16.37 1.01
N LYS A 127 -12.86 16.66 -0.26
CA LYS A 127 -11.70 17.25 -0.99
C LYS A 127 -10.53 16.29 -1.11
#